data_415871671a48c361cf959dae42417f2a
#
_entry.id   415871671a48c361cf959dae42417f2a
#
_cell.length_a   1.000
_cell.length_b   1.000
_cell.length_c   1.000
_cell.angle_alpha   90.00
_cell.angle_beta   90.00
_cell.angle_gamma   90.00
#
_symmetry.space_group_name_H-M   'P 1'
#
loop_
_entity.id
_entity.type
_entity.pdbx_description
1 polymer ?
#
loop_
_entity_poly.entity_id
_entity_poly.type
_entity_poly.pdbx_seq_one_letter_code
_entity_poly.pdbx_strand_id
1 'polypeptide(L)'
;MFHDQAISVTIVLLTSYLVTITVVPVFYYWWYKGKDRFAPSEFLERINFEAPLQRWDDRWMEWCLRYRYLSWWLLAVSLAGTTACFLLMPKERLPEMSQTDTVLKIEWNEHLSIENNTERIRSIEGLLSGKVNQLTALVGVQRFVLGHSGDQGLSEASVYLDCGNQRTLNKVRKEVESYLASAWPAASYSFSPSGNIFDMVFSEREAPLTAKLRPVRAEGIEVGPVRKIVAGIKEALPGAGVSDPSVKTDVLFVAAPDLLALYGMSVSDLLSILRNSLNENRLFNIVQGSRSVPVVTGSNAGSLSEILSRTFVEKKGEDGVTLRIPASDLMRQTLVEDFKTVVAGTEGNNYPVNLDVPSKDVRKAMETVKDVVRKDGAFEADFSGSWFSNRRMVNQMILILLIAVTLLYLILASQFESLVQPLIILAEIVIDIFVALLVLWVFGVSINLMSMIGLIVITGIVINDSILKIDTINRMRKDGESLERAVMDASSRRMKAIIMTSLTTMLAVCPFLVRGSMGADLQYPMSLVIISGMLVGTLVSLFVVPALYYSIYNGQKDK
;
A
#
# COMPACT_ATOMS: atom_id res chain seq x y z
N MET A 1 -0.27 -15.25 2.76
CA MET A 1 -1.15 -14.84 1.65
C MET A 1 -0.78 -15.50 0.31
N PHE A 2 0.41 -15.30 -0.25
CA PHE A 2 0.77 -15.95 -1.54
C PHE A 2 0.83 -17.47 -1.47
N HIS A 3 1.26 -18.03 -0.35
CA HIS A 3 1.28 -19.46 -0.10
C HIS A 3 -0.13 -20.07 -0.24
N ASP A 4 -1.13 -19.44 0.37
CA ASP A 4 -2.52 -19.94 0.34
C ASP A 4 -3.14 -19.82 -1.06
N GLN A 5 -2.83 -18.73 -1.78
CA GLN A 5 -3.22 -18.57 -3.18
C GLN A 5 -2.55 -19.62 -4.08
N ALA A 6 -1.25 -19.86 -3.90
CA ALA A 6 -0.52 -20.87 -4.67
C ALA A 6 -1.10 -22.28 -4.45
N ILE A 7 -1.40 -22.65 -3.21
CA ILE A 7 -2.03 -23.93 -2.88
C ILE A 7 -3.43 -24.02 -3.54
N SER A 8 -4.26 -22.97 -3.40
CA SER A 8 -5.60 -22.95 -3.99
C SER A 8 -5.56 -23.11 -5.51
N VAL A 9 -4.69 -22.37 -6.20
CA VAL A 9 -4.51 -22.50 -7.66
C VAL A 9 -4.03 -23.89 -8.03
N THR A 10 -3.07 -24.46 -7.29
CA THR A 10 -2.56 -25.81 -7.55
C THR A 10 -3.67 -26.87 -7.40
N ILE A 11 -4.48 -26.80 -6.35
CA ILE A 11 -5.60 -27.72 -6.14
C ILE A 11 -6.64 -27.60 -7.27
N VAL A 12 -6.99 -26.36 -7.66
CA VAL A 12 -7.93 -26.11 -8.76
C VAL A 12 -7.42 -26.67 -10.07
N LEU A 13 -6.14 -26.48 -10.39
CA LEU A 13 -5.52 -27.03 -11.61
C LEU A 13 -5.52 -28.55 -11.63
N LEU A 14 -5.13 -29.20 -10.52
CA LEU A 14 -5.17 -30.66 -10.42
C LEU A 14 -6.60 -31.21 -10.55
N THR A 15 -7.56 -30.57 -9.91
CA THR A 15 -8.97 -30.95 -10.01
C THR A 15 -9.50 -30.77 -11.42
N SER A 16 -9.18 -29.65 -12.07
CA SER A 16 -9.55 -29.37 -13.47
C SER A 16 -8.97 -30.39 -14.43
N TYR A 17 -7.70 -30.79 -14.22
CA TYR A 17 -7.04 -31.83 -15.01
C TYR A 17 -7.75 -33.18 -14.89
N LEU A 18 -8.09 -33.61 -13.65
CA LEU A 18 -8.82 -34.85 -13.42
C LEU A 18 -10.21 -34.82 -14.05
N VAL A 19 -10.95 -33.71 -13.92
CA VAL A 19 -12.27 -33.53 -14.54
C VAL A 19 -12.18 -33.58 -16.07
N THR A 20 -11.18 -32.96 -16.64
CA THR A 20 -10.98 -32.92 -18.10
C THR A 20 -10.72 -34.33 -18.68
N ILE A 21 -9.96 -35.15 -17.98
CA ILE A 21 -9.65 -36.51 -18.46
C ILE A 21 -10.81 -37.49 -18.21
N THR A 22 -11.52 -37.34 -17.11
CA THR A 22 -12.54 -38.34 -16.68
C THR A 22 -13.96 -37.94 -17.04
N VAL A 23 -14.37 -36.74 -16.61
CA VAL A 23 -15.78 -36.31 -16.70
C VAL A 23 -16.13 -35.81 -18.10
N VAL A 24 -15.30 -35.02 -18.70
CA VAL A 24 -15.60 -34.39 -20.00
C VAL A 24 -15.81 -35.43 -21.12
N PRO A 25 -14.95 -36.46 -21.31
CA PRO A 25 -15.16 -37.49 -22.33
C PRO A 25 -16.41 -38.35 -22.07
N VAL A 26 -16.67 -38.67 -20.79
CA VAL A 26 -17.85 -39.44 -20.43
C VAL A 26 -19.14 -38.65 -20.69
N PHE A 27 -19.14 -37.35 -20.29
CA PHE A 27 -20.27 -36.46 -20.54
C PHE A 27 -20.52 -36.27 -22.05
N TYR A 28 -19.41 -36.02 -22.83
CA TYR A 28 -19.48 -35.94 -24.28
C TYR A 28 -20.07 -37.21 -24.90
N TYR A 29 -19.57 -38.41 -24.51
CA TYR A 29 -20.11 -39.69 -24.98
C TYR A 29 -21.59 -39.86 -24.63
N TRP A 30 -21.99 -39.55 -23.39
CA TRP A 30 -23.36 -39.67 -22.93
C TRP A 30 -24.34 -38.74 -23.68
N TRP A 31 -23.88 -37.50 -23.95
CA TRP A 31 -24.69 -36.47 -24.65
C TRP A 31 -24.88 -36.78 -26.15
N TYR A 32 -23.87 -37.36 -26.78
CA TYR A 32 -23.89 -37.67 -28.21
C TYR A 32 -24.26 -39.12 -28.54
N LYS A 33 -24.42 -39.98 -27.56
CA LYS A 33 -24.84 -41.38 -27.75
C LYS A 33 -26.19 -41.43 -28.44
N GLY A 34 -26.25 -41.96 -29.68
CA GLY A 34 -27.50 -42.08 -30.46
C GLY A 34 -27.80 -40.90 -31.39
N LYS A 35 -26.89 -39.91 -31.50
CA LYS A 35 -27.01 -38.84 -32.51
C LYS A 35 -25.99 -39.08 -33.61
N ASP A 36 -26.44 -39.56 -34.77
CA ASP A 36 -25.57 -39.93 -35.88
C ASP A 36 -24.89 -38.77 -36.60
N ARG A 37 -25.33 -37.54 -36.40
CA ARG A 37 -24.68 -36.34 -36.93
C ARG A 37 -24.97 -35.13 -36.04
N PHE A 38 -23.92 -34.37 -35.72
CA PHE A 38 -24.03 -33.00 -35.20
C PHE A 38 -24.42 -32.11 -36.39
N ALA A 39 -25.70 -31.72 -36.47
CA ALA A 39 -26.10 -30.65 -37.34
C ALA A 39 -25.87 -29.32 -36.59
N PRO A 40 -24.89 -28.48 -36.98
CA PRO A 40 -24.78 -27.14 -36.41
C PRO A 40 -26.09 -26.38 -36.66
N SER A 41 -26.50 -25.52 -35.74
CA SER A 41 -27.70 -24.71 -35.96
C SER A 41 -27.49 -23.84 -37.20
N GLU A 42 -28.51 -23.69 -38.06
CA GLU A 42 -28.46 -22.83 -39.26
C GLU A 42 -27.99 -21.41 -38.94
N PHE A 43 -28.20 -20.94 -37.72
CA PHE A 43 -27.72 -19.66 -37.23
C PHE A 43 -26.18 -19.62 -37.10
N LEU A 44 -25.54 -20.70 -36.63
CA LEU A 44 -24.08 -20.80 -36.50
C LEU A 44 -23.41 -20.99 -37.88
N GLU A 45 -24.05 -21.68 -38.82
CA GLU A 45 -23.54 -21.80 -40.20
C GLU A 45 -23.55 -20.46 -40.95
N ARG A 46 -24.51 -19.59 -40.67
CA ARG A 46 -24.54 -18.22 -41.27
C ARG A 46 -23.43 -17.32 -40.73
N ILE A 47 -22.91 -17.59 -39.54
CA ILE A 47 -21.82 -16.85 -38.93
C ILE A 47 -20.51 -17.63 -39.13
N ASN A 48 -20.16 -17.91 -40.38
CA ASN A 48 -18.91 -18.58 -40.70
C ASN A 48 -17.73 -17.58 -40.66
N PHE A 49 -17.17 -17.38 -39.47
CA PHE A 49 -15.95 -16.58 -39.28
C PHE A 49 -14.65 -17.30 -39.69
N GLU A 50 -14.68 -18.60 -39.95
CA GLU A 50 -13.46 -19.38 -40.22
C GLU A 50 -12.79 -18.96 -41.54
N ALA A 51 -13.54 -18.86 -42.63
CA ALA A 51 -12.99 -18.54 -43.94
C ALA A 51 -12.34 -17.13 -44.06
N PRO A 52 -12.95 -16.04 -43.52
CA PRO A 52 -12.28 -14.76 -43.50
C PRO A 52 -11.08 -14.72 -42.55
N LEU A 53 -11.16 -15.43 -41.41
CA LEU A 53 -10.11 -15.48 -40.42
C LEU A 53 -8.87 -16.24 -40.92
N GLN A 54 -9.06 -17.38 -41.61
CA GLN A 54 -7.98 -18.11 -42.27
C GLN A 54 -7.27 -17.28 -43.34
N ARG A 55 -8.04 -16.61 -44.22
CA ARG A 55 -7.46 -15.72 -45.24
C ARG A 55 -6.66 -14.55 -44.65
N TRP A 56 -7.07 -14.09 -43.48
CA TRP A 56 -6.34 -13.06 -42.75
C TRP A 56 -5.03 -13.63 -42.15
N ASP A 57 -5.09 -14.80 -41.52
CA ASP A 57 -3.92 -15.50 -40.95
C ASP A 57 -2.88 -15.80 -42.04
N ASP A 58 -3.29 -16.38 -43.15
CA ASP A 58 -2.38 -16.73 -44.27
C ASP A 58 -1.63 -15.49 -44.79
N ARG A 59 -2.35 -14.36 -45.03
CA ARG A 59 -1.70 -13.12 -45.50
C ARG A 59 -0.72 -12.52 -44.51
N TRP A 60 -1.09 -12.50 -43.23
CA TRP A 60 -0.21 -11.97 -42.20
C TRP A 60 0.98 -12.86 -41.94
N MET A 61 0.79 -14.18 -42.00
CA MET A 61 1.86 -15.14 -41.85
C MET A 61 2.85 -15.03 -43.00
N GLU A 62 2.39 -15.01 -44.27
CA GLU A 62 3.25 -14.76 -45.43
C GLU A 62 4.05 -13.47 -45.30
N TRP A 63 3.41 -12.40 -44.84
CA TRP A 63 4.07 -11.13 -44.60
C TRP A 63 5.13 -11.22 -43.50
N CYS A 64 4.86 -11.89 -42.38
CA CYS A 64 5.79 -12.09 -41.28
C CYS A 64 6.99 -12.98 -41.68
N LEU A 65 6.74 -14.01 -42.45
CA LEU A 65 7.82 -14.90 -42.96
C LEU A 65 8.73 -14.15 -43.96
N ARG A 66 8.12 -13.30 -44.81
CA ARG A 66 8.87 -12.45 -45.76
C ARG A 66 9.76 -11.43 -45.05
N TYR A 67 9.24 -10.82 -43.96
CA TYR A 67 9.95 -9.82 -43.19
C TYR A 67 10.42 -10.33 -41.82
N ARG A 68 10.95 -11.58 -41.79
CA ARG A 68 11.39 -12.26 -40.55
C ARG A 68 12.32 -11.46 -39.64
N TYR A 69 13.10 -10.53 -40.19
CA TYR A 69 13.97 -9.65 -39.39
C TYR A 69 13.18 -8.67 -38.52
N LEU A 70 11.91 -8.37 -38.88
CA LEU A 70 11.04 -7.49 -38.09
C LEU A 70 10.76 -8.10 -36.69
N SER A 71 10.64 -9.42 -36.60
CA SER A 71 10.44 -10.11 -35.32
C SER A 71 11.63 -9.93 -34.37
N TRP A 72 12.86 -9.92 -34.88
CA TRP A 72 14.05 -9.61 -34.09
C TRP A 72 14.13 -8.15 -33.65
N TRP A 73 13.75 -7.23 -34.54
CA TRP A 73 13.66 -5.81 -34.22
C TRP A 73 12.60 -5.56 -33.14
N LEU A 74 11.44 -6.20 -33.24
CA LEU A 74 10.38 -6.11 -32.25
C LEU A 74 10.88 -6.59 -30.87
N LEU A 75 11.60 -7.72 -30.85
CA LEU A 75 12.19 -8.25 -29.62
C LEU A 75 13.22 -7.28 -29.01
N ALA A 76 14.11 -6.71 -29.83
CA ALA A 76 15.12 -5.76 -29.36
C ALA A 76 14.49 -4.47 -28.82
N VAL A 77 13.48 -3.91 -29.51
CA VAL A 77 12.73 -2.73 -29.08
C VAL A 77 11.96 -3.03 -27.78
N SER A 78 11.35 -4.20 -27.69
CA SER A 78 10.62 -4.61 -26.48
C SER A 78 11.54 -4.74 -25.27
N LEU A 79 12.73 -5.29 -25.44
CA LEU A 79 13.73 -5.41 -24.36
C LEU A 79 14.20 -4.03 -23.88
N ALA A 80 14.52 -3.13 -24.80
CA ALA A 80 14.91 -1.76 -24.48
C ALA A 80 13.74 -0.98 -23.84
N GLY A 81 12.54 -1.14 -24.39
CA GLY A 81 11.31 -0.51 -23.89
C GLY A 81 10.91 -1.00 -22.50
N THR A 82 11.01 -2.30 -22.23
CA THR A 82 10.79 -2.88 -20.90
C THR A 82 11.71 -2.23 -19.87
N THR A 83 12.99 -2.12 -20.20
CA THR A 83 13.97 -1.51 -19.30
C THR A 83 13.66 -0.02 -19.07
N ALA A 84 13.32 0.72 -20.11
CA ALA A 84 12.97 2.13 -20.02
C ALA A 84 11.70 2.35 -19.18
N CYS A 85 10.61 1.63 -19.46
CA CYS A 85 9.37 1.70 -18.69
C CYS A 85 9.60 1.37 -17.22
N PHE A 86 10.35 0.29 -16.95
CA PHE A 86 10.64 -0.11 -15.58
C PHE A 86 11.44 0.92 -14.78
N LEU A 87 12.36 1.65 -15.43
CA LEU A 87 13.14 2.70 -14.78
C LEU A 87 12.36 3.99 -14.55
N LEU A 88 11.45 4.35 -15.47
CA LEU A 88 10.71 5.60 -15.44
C LEU A 88 9.43 5.54 -14.59
N MET A 89 8.79 4.36 -14.49
CA MET A 89 7.53 4.23 -13.77
C MET A 89 7.71 4.28 -12.25
N PRO A 90 6.75 4.92 -11.53
CA PRO A 90 6.70 4.89 -10.08
C PRO A 90 6.47 3.46 -9.56
N LYS A 91 7.06 3.17 -8.41
CA LYS A 91 6.97 1.85 -7.75
C LYS A 91 6.28 2.02 -6.42
N GLU A 92 5.14 1.40 -6.27
CA GLU A 92 4.29 1.47 -5.09
C GLU A 92 4.00 0.07 -4.57
N ARG A 93 3.58 -0.05 -3.31
CA ARG A 93 3.25 -1.35 -2.73
C ARG A 93 1.87 -1.82 -3.16
N LEU A 94 0.90 -0.93 -3.05
CA LEU A 94 -0.50 -1.17 -3.43
C LEU A 94 -0.94 -0.15 -4.48
N PRO A 95 -1.92 -0.50 -5.31
CA PRO A 95 -2.54 0.47 -6.20
C PRO A 95 -3.30 1.53 -5.41
N GLU A 96 -3.49 2.70 -6.02
CA GLU A 96 -4.39 3.71 -5.48
C GLU A 96 -5.80 3.16 -5.41
N MET A 97 -6.35 3.08 -4.20
CA MET A 97 -7.73 2.68 -3.97
C MET A 97 -8.63 3.90 -3.88
N SER A 98 -9.82 3.82 -4.47
CA SER A 98 -10.82 4.86 -4.31
C SER A 98 -11.30 4.87 -2.86
N GLN A 99 -11.02 5.97 -2.17
CA GLN A 99 -11.43 6.17 -0.80
C GLN A 99 -12.71 7.01 -0.78
N THR A 100 -13.71 6.51 -0.07
CA THR A 100 -14.97 7.21 0.16
C THR A 100 -15.06 7.77 1.56
N ASP A 101 -14.16 7.33 2.44
CA ASP A 101 -14.10 7.66 3.85
C ASP A 101 -12.68 8.05 4.29
N THR A 102 -12.58 8.74 5.41
CA THR A 102 -11.31 9.19 5.99
C THR A 102 -11.41 9.37 7.49
N VAL A 103 -10.28 9.25 8.17
CA VAL A 103 -10.14 9.66 9.58
C VAL A 103 -9.31 10.94 9.61
N LEU A 104 -9.94 12.01 10.05
CA LEU A 104 -9.30 13.27 10.37
C LEU A 104 -8.78 13.19 11.80
N LYS A 105 -7.46 13.26 11.97
CA LYS A 105 -6.83 13.41 13.28
C LYS A 105 -6.48 14.86 13.48
N ILE A 106 -6.89 15.42 14.60
CA ILE A 106 -6.64 16.82 14.97
C ILE A 106 -5.89 16.84 16.30
N GLU A 107 -4.86 17.63 16.34
CA GLU A 107 -4.12 17.99 17.52
C GLU A 107 -4.14 19.51 17.65
N TRP A 108 -4.72 20.01 18.73
CA TRP A 108 -4.93 21.44 18.89
C TRP A 108 -3.65 22.21 19.25
N ASN A 109 -2.60 21.52 19.71
CA ASN A 109 -1.34 22.11 20.21
C ASN A 109 -1.55 23.14 21.33
N GLU A 110 -2.68 23.04 22.03
CA GLU A 110 -3.08 23.86 23.15
C GLU A 110 -3.55 22.98 24.30
N HIS A 111 -3.42 23.47 25.52
CA HIS A 111 -3.99 22.80 26.69
C HIS A 111 -5.49 23.01 26.74
N LEU A 112 -6.25 22.02 26.30
CA LEU A 112 -7.70 22.06 26.29
C LEU A 112 -8.29 21.10 27.32
N SER A 113 -9.36 21.53 27.98
CA SER A 113 -10.24 20.60 28.69
C SER A 113 -11.02 19.74 27.68
N ILE A 114 -11.53 18.60 28.15
CA ILE A 114 -12.31 17.70 27.30
C ILE A 114 -13.59 18.40 26.77
N GLU A 115 -14.18 19.30 27.56
CA GLU A 115 -15.36 20.08 27.22
C GLU A 115 -15.05 21.02 26.04
N ASN A 116 -13.98 21.80 26.15
CA ASN A 116 -13.56 22.74 25.09
C ASN A 116 -13.17 22.01 23.83
N ASN A 117 -12.47 20.87 23.95
CA ASN A 117 -12.15 20.02 22.80
C ASN A 117 -13.44 19.50 22.13
N THR A 118 -14.40 19.04 22.93
CA THR A 118 -15.70 18.57 22.41
C THR A 118 -16.48 19.70 21.71
N GLU A 119 -16.45 20.93 22.24
CA GLU A 119 -17.11 22.09 21.62
C GLU A 119 -16.47 22.45 20.26
N ARG A 120 -15.14 22.42 20.16
CA ARG A 120 -14.44 22.61 18.89
C ARG A 120 -14.81 21.53 17.86
N ILE A 121 -14.92 20.27 18.26
CA ILE A 121 -15.34 19.19 17.36
C ILE A 121 -16.79 19.34 16.95
N ARG A 122 -17.70 19.77 17.84
CA ARG A 122 -19.11 20.08 17.49
C ARG A 122 -19.21 21.19 16.44
N SER A 123 -18.32 22.17 16.46
CA SER A 123 -18.30 23.19 15.40
C SER A 123 -17.91 22.63 14.04
N ILE A 124 -16.99 21.66 13.99
CA ILE A 124 -16.65 20.92 12.77
C ILE A 124 -17.83 20.04 12.31
N GLU A 125 -18.50 19.36 13.25
CA GLU A 125 -19.71 18.58 12.97
C GLU A 125 -20.80 19.46 12.35
N GLY A 126 -21.03 20.66 12.91
CA GLY A 126 -21.97 21.65 12.35
C GLY A 126 -21.62 22.10 10.93
N LEU A 127 -20.32 22.31 10.63
CA LEU A 127 -19.81 22.64 9.29
C LEU A 127 -20.10 21.52 8.27
N LEU A 128 -19.99 20.26 8.69
CA LEU A 128 -20.11 19.08 7.83
C LEU A 128 -21.52 18.49 7.80
N SER A 129 -22.45 19.02 8.59
CA SER A 129 -23.83 18.54 8.65
C SER A 129 -24.49 18.58 7.27
N GLY A 130 -25.08 17.45 6.85
CA GLY A 130 -25.71 17.29 5.53
C GLY A 130 -24.75 17.13 4.34
N LYS A 131 -23.42 17.16 4.55
CA LYS A 131 -22.41 16.98 3.50
C LYS A 131 -21.75 15.60 3.53
N VAL A 132 -21.84 14.92 4.65
CA VAL A 132 -21.28 13.59 4.88
C VAL A 132 -22.41 12.62 5.23
N ASN A 133 -22.24 11.35 4.87
CA ASN A 133 -23.21 10.30 5.18
C ASN A 133 -23.17 9.93 6.66
N GLN A 134 -21.95 9.83 7.20
CA GLN A 134 -21.73 9.49 8.60
C GLN A 134 -20.53 10.26 9.14
N LEU A 135 -20.67 10.76 10.36
CA LEU A 135 -19.62 11.37 11.14
C LEU A 135 -19.58 10.72 12.52
N THR A 136 -18.39 10.29 12.94
CA THR A 136 -18.17 9.76 14.30
C THR A 136 -16.90 10.38 14.85
N ALA A 137 -17.01 11.05 15.99
CA ALA A 137 -15.88 11.71 16.63
C ALA A 137 -15.48 11.01 17.92
N LEU A 138 -14.19 10.80 18.10
CA LEU A 138 -13.55 10.34 19.32
C LEU A 138 -12.73 11.52 19.88
N VAL A 139 -13.15 12.07 21.00
CA VAL A 139 -12.56 13.26 21.58
C VAL A 139 -11.82 12.90 22.87
N GLY A 140 -10.56 13.32 22.99
CA GLY A 140 -9.75 13.09 24.18
C GLY A 140 -9.34 11.65 24.40
N VAL A 141 -8.91 11.34 25.62
CA VAL A 141 -8.38 10.02 26.00
C VAL A 141 -9.47 8.95 25.97
N GLN A 142 -9.26 7.91 25.21
CA GLN A 142 -10.14 6.75 25.16
C GLN A 142 -9.72 5.70 26.20
N ARG A 143 -10.62 5.37 27.11
CA ARG A 143 -10.42 4.33 28.15
C ARG A 143 -11.08 3.00 27.75
N PHE A 144 -10.97 2.58 26.51
CA PHE A 144 -11.52 1.32 26.04
C PHE A 144 -10.51 0.18 26.22
N VAL A 145 -10.94 -0.90 26.87
CA VAL A 145 -10.08 -2.09 27.15
C VAL A 145 -9.59 -2.78 25.87
N LEU A 146 -10.33 -2.64 24.76
CA LEU A 146 -10.02 -3.30 23.49
C LEU A 146 -9.49 -2.34 22.39
N GLY A 147 -9.47 -1.05 22.65
CA GLY A 147 -8.99 -0.05 21.70
C GLY A 147 -7.57 0.38 22.03
N HIS A 148 -6.59 -0.20 21.36
CA HIS A 148 -5.18 0.21 21.46
C HIS A 148 -4.87 1.50 20.66
N SER A 149 -5.77 2.47 20.61
CA SER A 149 -5.41 3.83 20.19
C SER A 149 -4.79 4.56 21.39
N GLY A 150 -3.72 3.98 21.94
CA GLY A 150 -3.13 4.36 23.22
C GLY A 150 -2.47 5.74 23.28
N ASP A 151 -2.51 6.52 22.21
CA ASP A 151 -1.69 7.73 22.09
C ASP A 151 -2.50 9.02 21.93
N GLN A 152 -3.83 8.98 22.14
CA GLN A 152 -4.65 10.19 22.03
C GLN A 152 -4.70 10.94 23.36
N GLY A 153 -4.21 12.18 23.36
CA GLY A 153 -4.24 13.10 24.50
C GLY A 153 -5.58 13.82 24.68
N LEU A 154 -5.75 14.55 25.79
CA LEU A 154 -6.95 15.34 26.07
C LEU A 154 -7.23 16.40 25.01
N SER A 155 -6.17 16.98 24.44
CA SER A 155 -6.23 18.00 23.39
C SER A 155 -6.20 17.45 21.97
N GLU A 156 -6.55 16.19 21.80
CA GLU A 156 -6.58 15.53 20.50
C GLU A 156 -7.98 14.99 20.21
N ALA A 157 -8.30 14.87 18.93
CA ALA A 157 -9.52 14.24 18.48
C ALA A 157 -9.31 13.48 17.18
N SER A 158 -10.08 12.40 17.00
CA SER A 158 -10.14 11.64 15.76
C SER A 158 -11.56 11.64 15.25
N VAL A 159 -11.78 12.12 14.03
CA VAL A 159 -13.11 12.22 13.41
C VAL A 159 -13.15 11.32 12.18
N TYR A 160 -13.98 10.29 12.25
CA TYR A 160 -14.29 9.45 11.08
C TYR A 160 -15.35 10.14 10.23
N LEU A 161 -15.11 10.20 8.91
CA LEU A 161 -15.97 10.83 7.93
C LEU A 161 -16.24 9.85 6.78
N ASP A 162 -17.50 9.48 6.55
CA ASP A 162 -17.94 8.79 5.34
C ASP A 162 -18.62 9.79 4.39
N CYS A 163 -18.04 9.97 3.22
CA CYS A 163 -18.51 10.91 2.20
C CYS A 163 -19.24 10.23 1.03
N GLY A 164 -19.31 8.88 1.01
CA GLY A 164 -19.96 8.07 -0.02
C GLY A 164 -19.28 8.10 -1.39
N ASN A 165 -18.54 9.16 -1.75
CA ASN A 165 -17.74 9.20 -2.98
C ASN A 165 -16.51 10.10 -2.84
N GLN A 166 -15.50 9.83 -3.67
CA GLN A 166 -14.21 10.51 -3.64
C GLN A 166 -14.29 12.02 -3.98
N ARG A 167 -15.24 12.43 -4.81
CA ARG A 167 -15.40 13.86 -5.16
C ARG A 167 -15.89 14.66 -3.95
N THR A 168 -16.85 14.11 -3.20
CA THR A 168 -17.35 14.72 -1.97
C THR A 168 -16.24 14.73 -0.90
N LEU A 169 -15.50 13.64 -0.75
CA LEU A 169 -14.37 13.55 0.17
C LEU A 169 -13.33 14.67 -0.09
N ASN A 170 -12.94 14.88 -1.34
CA ASN A 170 -11.98 15.93 -1.69
C ASN A 170 -12.51 17.35 -1.43
N LYS A 171 -13.82 17.57 -1.56
CA LYS A 171 -14.44 18.85 -1.21
C LYS A 171 -14.45 19.06 0.30
N VAL A 172 -14.90 18.05 1.04
CA VAL A 172 -14.94 18.06 2.51
C VAL A 172 -13.54 18.29 3.09
N ARG A 173 -12.53 17.61 2.57
CA ARG A 173 -11.13 17.79 2.99
C ARG A 173 -10.69 19.25 2.84
N LYS A 174 -10.86 19.85 1.68
CA LYS A 174 -10.50 21.26 1.44
C LYS A 174 -11.26 22.23 2.32
N GLU A 175 -12.53 21.97 2.57
CA GLU A 175 -13.37 22.81 3.41
C GLU A 175 -12.92 22.76 4.89
N VAL A 176 -12.63 21.56 5.40
CA VAL A 176 -12.09 21.38 6.75
C VAL A 176 -10.70 21.99 6.89
N GLU A 177 -9.81 21.81 5.91
CA GLU A 177 -8.49 22.43 5.89
C GLU A 177 -8.58 23.96 5.95
N SER A 178 -9.45 24.57 5.13
CA SER A 178 -9.67 26.02 5.12
C SER A 178 -10.25 26.51 6.45
N TYR A 179 -11.18 25.75 7.04
CA TYR A 179 -11.80 26.09 8.32
C TYR A 179 -10.78 26.01 9.47
N LEU A 180 -10.02 24.93 9.56
CA LEU A 180 -8.98 24.76 10.59
C LEU A 180 -7.90 25.84 10.48
N ALA A 181 -7.44 26.14 9.29
CA ALA A 181 -6.44 27.18 9.06
C ALA A 181 -6.92 28.59 9.45
N SER A 182 -8.22 28.87 9.30
CA SER A 182 -8.80 30.18 9.65
C SER A 182 -9.17 30.28 11.13
N ALA A 183 -9.79 29.26 11.71
CA ALA A 183 -10.32 29.28 13.07
C ALA A 183 -9.25 28.92 14.12
N TRP A 184 -8.38 27.96 13.82
CA TRP A 184 -7.34 27.46 14.74
C TRP A 184 -6.01 27.22 14.01
N PRO A 185 -5.26 28.27 13.69
CA PRO A 185 -4.02 28.18 12.92
C PRO A 185 -2.90 27.42 13.65
N ALA A 186 -2.99 27.25 14.96
CA ALA A 186 -2.03 26.48 15.76
C ALA A 186 -2.31 24.96 15.71
N ALA A 187 -3.49 24.53 15.24
CA ALA A 187 -3.85 23.12 15.20
C ALA A 187 -3.10 22.38 14.11
N SER A 188 -2.56 21.21 14.45
CA SER A 188 -2.02 20.24 13.49
C SER A 188 -3.10 19.23 13.13
N TYR A 189 -3.23 18.92 11.86
CA TYR A 189 -4.20 17.94 11.41
C TYR A 189 -3.65 17.04 10.33
N SER A 190 -4.19 15.82 10.26
CA SER A 190 -3.85 14.87 9.22
C SER A 190 -5.07 14.05 8.81
N PHE A 191 -5.19 13.80 7.52
CA PHE A 191 -6.18 12.89 6.98
C PHE A 191 -5.53 11.54 6.72
N SER A 192 -6.10 10.50 7.29
CA SER A 192 -5.66 9.13 7.05
C SER A 192 -6.83 8.29 6.54
N PRO A 193 -6.58 7.25 5.73
CA PRO A 193 -7.61 6.27 5.40
C PRO A 193 -8.26 5.71 6.67
N SER A 194 -9.54 5.37 6.63
CA SER A 194 -10.27 4.84 7.79
C SER A 194 -9.69 3.53 8.33
N GLY A 195 -8.80 2.90 7.56
CA GLY A 195 -8.14 1.68 7.97
C GLY A 195 -9.06 0.48 7.91
N ASN A 196 -9.42 0.08 6.69
CA ASN A 196 -9.99 -1.25 6.52
C ASN A 196 -8.97 -2.34 6.89
N ILE A 197 -9.45 -3.56 7.14
CA ILE A 197 -8.59 -4.70 7.51
C ILE A 197 -7.46 -4.91 6.50
N PHE A 198 -7.72 -4.61 5.24
CA PHE A 198 -6.76 -4.72 4.15
C PHE A 198 -5.62 -3.70 4.28
N ASP A 199 -5.94 -2.44 4.59
CA ASP A 199 -4.95 -1.40 4.86
C ASP A 199 -4.12 -1.71 6.11
N MET A 200 -4.74 -2.28 7.14
CA MET A 200 -4.03 -2.69 8.36
C MET A 200 -3.02 -3.80 8.10
N VAL A 201 -3.32 -4.71 7.17
CA VAL A 201 -2.45 -5.87 6.87
C VAL A 201 -1.41 -5.55 5.80
N PHE A 202 -1.74 -4.70 4.83
CA PHE A 202 -0.92 -4.50 3.62
C PHE A 202 -0.31 -3.12 3.48
N SER A 203 -0.91 -2.08 4.07
CA SER A 203 -0.30 -0.76 4.08
C SER A 203 0.45 -0.54 5.39
N GLU A 204 1.76 -0.59 5.34
CA GLU A 204 2.58 0.10 6.33
C GLU A 204 2.31 1.59 6.10
N ARG A 205 1.70 2.27 7.09
CA ARG A 205 1.45 3.71 7.06
C ARG A 205 2.75 4.49 7.28
N GLU A 206 3.78 4.12 6.53
CA GLU A 206 5.07 4.80 6.58
C GLU A 206 5.06 5.97 5.60
N ALA A 207 5.64 7.08 6.05
CA ALA A 207 5.95 8.19 5.14
C ALA A 207 6.85 7.70 4.00
N PRO A 208 6.83 8.36 2.83
CA PRO A 208 7.74 8.02 1.73
C PRO A 208 9.20 7.94 2.16
N LEU A 209 9.62 8.87 2.99
CA LEU A 209 10.93 8.90 3.62
C LEU A 209 10.81 9.31 5.10
N THR A 210 11.42 8.56 5.98
CA THR A 210 11.55 8.90 7.41
C THR A 210 13.02 8.99 7.76
N ALA A 211 13.46 10.16 8.22
CA ALA A 211 14.79 10.36 8.76
C ALA A 211 14.73 10.11 10.28
N LYS A 212 15.42 9.08 10.75
CA LYS A 212 15.57 8.75 12.17
C LYS A 212 16.78 9.49 12.72
N LEU A 213 16.54 10.53 13.49
CA LEU A 213 17.59 11.32 14.13
C LEU A 213 18.02 10.61 15.42
N ARG A 214 19.25 10.14 15.44
CA ARG A 214 19.87 9.48 16.60
C ARG A 214 20.93 10.38 17.20
N PRO A 215 20.92 10.62 18.53
CA PRO A 215 21.95 11.44 19.17
C PRO A 215 23.29 10.70 19.11
N VAL A 216 24.36 11.43 18.79
CA VAL A 216 25.73 10.90 18.75
C VAL A 216 26.23 10.62 20.16
N ARG A 217 25.80 11.39 21.16
CA ARG A 217 26.09 11.18 22.57
C ARG A 217 24.97 10.43 23.24
N ALA A 218 25.30 9.65 24.29
CA ALA A 218 24.31 8.88 25.04
C ALA A 218 23.39 9.75 25.93
N GLU A 219 23.26 11.02 25.62
CA GLU A 219 22.35 11.97 26.24
C GLU A 219 20.94 11.79 25.68
N GLY A 220 19.92 12.17 26.45
CA GLY A 220 18.54 12.13 25.98
C GLY A 220 18.31 13.01 24.74
N ILE A 221 17.26 12.71 23.98
CA ILE A 221 16.89 13.55 22.84
C ILE A 221 16.11 14.77 23.35
N GLU A 222 16.66 15.96 23.15
CA GLU A 222 16.02 17.22 23.54
C GLU A 222 15.23 17.84 22.37
N VAL A 223 14.16 18.57 22.71
CA VAL A 223 13.26 19.20 21.71
C VAL A 223 13.97 20.31 20.93
N GLY A 224 14.79 21.14 21.59
CA GLY A 224 15.45 22.30 20.98
C GLY A 224 16.34 21.93 19.79
N PRO A 225 17.33 21.05 19.95
CA PRO A 225 18.18 20.59 18.86
C PRO A 225 17.42 19.94 17.70
N VAL A 226 16.41 19.11 17.98
CA VAL A 226 15.58 18.48 16.93
C VAL A 226 14.80 19.53 16.15
N ARG A 227 14.18 20.51 16.83
CA ARG A 227 13.45 21.62 16.19
C ARG A 227 14.36 22.41 15.24
N LYS A 228 15.60 22.67 15.64
CA LYS A 228 16.60 23.35 14.81
C LYS A 228 16.95 22.57 13.55
N ILE A 229 17.15 21.25 13.67
CA ILE A 229 17.43 20.38 12.52
C ILE A 229 16.22 20.33 11.58
N VAL A 230 15.00 20.16 12.11
CA VAL A 230 13.77 20.14 11.30
C VAL A 230 13.58 21.46 10.55
N ALA A 231 13.85 22.60 11.20
CA ALA A 231 13.82 23.91 10.53
C ALA A 231 14.85 24.00 9.40
N GLY A 232 16.09 23.51 9.63
CA GLY A 232 17.11 23.45 8.60
C GLY A 232 16.77 22.54 7.43
N ILE A 233 16.09 21.41 7.69
CA ILE A 233 15.57 20.51 6.63
C ILE A 233 14.47 21.20 5.82
N LYS A 234 13.54 21.91 6.47
CA LYS A 234 12.48 22.67 5.79
C LYS A 234 13.03 23.76 4.89
N GLU A 235 14.06 24.47 5.34
CA GLU A 235 14.73 25.51 4.55
C GLU A 235 15.47 24.91 3.36
N ALA A 236 16.14 23.77 3.54
CA ALA A 236 16.89 23.10 2.48
C ALA A 236 15.99 22.37 1.45
N LEU A 237 14.76 21.99 1.83
CA LEU A 237 13.81 21.26 1.01
C LEU A 237 12.43 21.97 1.00
N PRO A 238 12.30 23.15 0.41
CA PRO A 238 11.06 23.94 0.47
C PRO A 238 9.85 23.30 -0.24
N GLY A 239 10.08 22.24 -1.04
CA GLY A 239 9.00 21.48 -1.71
C GLY A 239 8.61 20.18 -1.03
N ALA A 240 9.24 19.84 0.09
CA ALA A 240 8.94 18.63 0.84
C ALA A 240 7.98 18.92 2.00
N GLY A 241 6.97 18.07 2.17
CA GLY A 241 6.14 18.08 3.38
C GLY A 241 6.94 17.51 4.55
N VAL A 242 7.61 18.34 5.34
CA VAL A 242 8.38 17.91 6.52
C VAL A 242 7.52 18.03 7.76
N SER A 243 7.33 16.93 8.50
CA SER A 243 6.56 16.93 9.74
C SER A 243 7.24 17.77 10.84
N ASP A 244 6.44 18.55 11.55
CA ASP A 244 6.91 19.24 12.74
C ASP A 244 7.12 18.28 13.91
N PRO A 245 8.04 18.60 14.84
CA PRO A 245 8.20 17.81 16.05
C PRO A 245 6.91 17.78 16.87
N SER A 246 6.43 16.56 17.16
CA SER A 246 5.29 16.36 18.05
C SER A 246 5.76 16.51 19.49
N VAL A 247 5.47 17.68 20.06
CA VAL A 247 5.87 18.05 21.42
C VAL A 247 4.63 18.20 22.31
N LYS A 248 4.81 17.95 23.59
CA LYS A 248 3.86 18.24 24.66
C LYS A 248 4.48 19.25 25.62
N THR A 249 3.67 20.11 26.17
CA THR A 249 4.11 20.98 27.24
C THR A 249 3.65 20.37 28.56
N ASP A 250 4.58 20.00 29.40
CA ASP A 250 4.28 19.48 30.73
C ASP A 250 4.50 20.57 31.78
N VAL A 251 3.71 20.56 32.83
CA VAL A 251 3.92 21.42 34.00
C VAL A 251 4.79 20.65 34.99
N LEU A 252 6.02 21.07 35.13
CA LEU A 252 6.96 20.50 36.08
C LEU A 252 6.81 21.20 37.43
N PHE A 253 6.47 20.45 38.47
CA PHE A 253 6.49 20.92 39.84
C PHE A 253 7.84 20.63 40.47
N VAL A 254 8.57 21.67 40.79
CA VAL A 254 9.86 21.55 41.50
C VAL A 254 9.61 21.89 42.96
N ALA A 255 9.72 20.89 43.81
CA ALA A 255 9.60 21.08 45.27
C ALA A 255 10.73 21.99 45.76
N ALA A 256 10.41 22.85 46.75
CA ALA A 256 11.41 23.68 47.46
C ALA A 256 11.95 22.91 48.67
N PRO A 257 13.13 22.26 48.58
CA PRO A 257 13.63 21.34 49.64
C PRO A 257 13.86 22.07 50.97
N ASP A 258 14.31 23.33 50.88
CA ASP A 258 14.56 24.14 52.08
C ASP A 258 13.27 24.43 52.88
N LEU A 259 12.18 24.74 52.14
CA LEU A 259 10.89 24.97 52.77
C LEU A 259 10.25 23.68 53.30
N LEU A 260 10.41 22.57 52.56
CA LEU A 260 9.95 21.27 53.01
C LEU A 260 10.67 20.84 54.29
N ALA A 261 11.99 21.04 54.36
CA ALA A 261 12.76 20.77 55.55
C ALA A 261 12.38 21.67 56.74
N LEU A 262 12.16 22.97 56.49
CA LEU A 262 11.72 23.94 57.51
C LEU A 262 10.39 23.52 58.13
N TYR A 263 9.45 23.03 57.30
CA TYR A 263 8.14 22.59 57.79
C TYR A 263 8.14 21.09 58.18
N GLY A 264 9.28 20.40 58.10
CA GLY A 264 9.42 18.97 58.40
C GLY A 264 8.48 18.09 57.57
N MET A 265 8.36 18.39 56.28
CA MET A 265 7.53 17.68 55.29
C MET A 265 8.40 16.88 54.34
N SER A 266 7.86 15.76 53.89
CA SER A 266 8.50 14.96 52.87
C SER A 266 7.93 15.27 51.47
N VAL A 267 8.67 14.95 50.43
CA VAL A 267 8.20 15.04 49.05
C VAL A 267 6.97 14.14 48.81
N SER A 268 6.88 13.00 49.54
CA SER A 268 5.73 12.09 49.46
C SER A 268 4.43 12.72 49.99
N ASP A 269 4.54 13.56 51.02
CA ASP A 269 3.37 14.28 51.57
C ASP A 269 2.85 15.28 50.52
N LEU A 270 3.75 16.05 49.91
CA LEU A 270 3.44 16.97 48.87
C LEU A 270 2.80 16.29 47.63
N LEU A 271 3.36 15.13 47.23
CA LEU A 271 2.82 14.33 46.13
C LEU A 271 1.39 13.84 46.42
N SER A 272 1.15 13.39 47.66
CA SER A 272 -0.18 12.95 48.08
C SER A 272 -1.22 14.09 48.04
N ILE A 273 -0.82 15.28 48.48
CA ILE A 273 -1.67 16.46 48.42
C ILE A 273 -1.99 16.85 46.96
N LEU A 274 -0.96 16.86 46.12
CA LEU A 274 -1.16 17.14 44.67
C LEU A 274 -2.10 16.12 44.03
N ARG A 275 -1.91 14.83 44.31
CA ARG A 275 -2.81 13.80 43.79
C ARG A 275 -4.25 14.00 44.24
N ASN A 276 -4.47 14.36 45.50
CA ASN A 276 -5.81 14.56 46.04
C ASN A 276 -6.47 15.82 45.48
N SER A 277 -5.69 16.85 45.17
CA SER A 277 -6.22 18.15 44.71
C SER A 277 -6.40 18.22 43.20
N LEU A 278 -5.56 17.54 42.41
CA LEU A 278 -5.57 17.62 40.95
C LEU A 278 -6.29 16.44 40.27
N ASN A 279 -6.50 15.33 40.98
CA ASN A 279 -7.20 14.18 40.43
C ASN A 279 -8.67 14.14 40.83
N GLU A 280 -9.48 13.59 39.96
CA GLU A 280 -10.80 13.10 40.33
C GLU A 280 -10.62 11.84 41.22
N ASN A 281 -10.93 12.01 42.50
CA ASN A 281 -10.85 10.88 43.43
C ASN A 281 -12.14 10.08 43.36
N ARG A 282 -12.06 8.86 42.80
CA ARG A 282 -13.20 7.94 42.74
C ARG A 282 -13.51 7.38 44.11
N LEU A 283 -14.67 7.70 44.64
CA LEU A 283 -15.12 7.25 45.97
C LEU A 283 -15.74 5.83 45.88
N PHE A 284 -16.75 5.67 45.04
CA PHE A 284 -17.45 4.40 44.82
C PHE A 284 -18.18 4.40 43.47
N ASN A 285 -18.75 3.28 43.11
CA ASN A 285 -19.61 3.15 41.92
C ASN A 285 -21.05 2.94 42.33
N ILE A 286 -21.96 3.65 41.64
CA ILE A 286 -23.38 3.37 41.68
C ILE A 286 -23.72 2.49 40.48
N VAL A 287 -24.36 1.36 40.75
CA VAL A 287 -24.87 0.47 39.69
C VAL A 287 -26.30 0.88 39.37
N GLN A 288 -26.53 1.38 38.18
CA GLN A 288 -27.83 1.76 37.66
C GLN A 288 -28.19 0.86 36.46
N GLY A 289 -28.94 -0.20 36.72
CA GLY A 289 -29.24 -1.20 35.72
C GLY A 289 -27.95 -1.94 35.26
N SER A 290 -27.62 -1.91 33.99
CA SER A 290 -26.40 -2.48 33.42
C SER A 290 -25.20 -1.52 33.40
N ARG A 291 -25.35 -0.29 33.85
CA ARG A 291 -24.31 0.72 33.84
C ARG A 291 -23.74 0.94 35.22
N SER A 292 -22.40 0.99 35.29
CA SER A 292 -21.65 1.37 36.50
C SER A 292 -21.23 2.82 36.35
N VAL A 293 -21.77 3.70 37.20
CA VAL A 293 -21.48 5.12 37.21
C VAL A 293 -20.52 5.43 38.36
N PRO A 294 -19.30 5.89 38.11
CA PRO A 294 -18.38 6.26 39.18
C PRO A 294 -18.83 7.55 39.85
N VAL A 295 -18.84 7.57 41.18
CA VAL A 295 -18.97 8.78 41.99
C VAL A 295 -17.58 9.28 42.31
N VAL A 296 -17.27 10.47 41.84
CA VAL A 296 -15.95 11.10 41.99
C VAL A 296 -16.08 12.39 42.83
N THR A 297 -15.03 12.70 43.58
CA THR A 297 -14.86 14.01 44.22
C THR A 297 -13.62 14.68 43.61
N GLY A 298 -13.71 15.94 43.31
CA GLY A 298 -12.65 16.73 42.70
C GLY A 298 -13.12 18.12 42.35
N SER A 299 -12.23 19.01 42.00
CA SER A 299 -12.57 20.37 41.59
C SER A 299 -12.77 20.43 40.08
N ASN A 300 -13.96 20.72 39.63
CA ASN A 300 -14.33 20.80 38.21
C ASN A 300 -13.99 22.13 37.54
N ALA A 301 -13.54 23.12 38.22
CA ALA A 301 -13.36 24.45 37.65
C ALA A 301 -12.34 25.28 38.40
N GLY A 302 -11.24 25.53 37.76
CA GLY A 302 -10.23 26.48 38.19
C GLY A 302 -8.95 26.33 37.38
N SER A 303 -8.23 27.43 37.24
CA SER A 303 -6.87 27.33 36.72
C SER A 303 -6.00 26.53 37.71
N LEU A 304 -4.95 25.86 37.21
CA LEU A 304 -4.02 25.12 38.02
C LEU A 304 -3.50 25.97 39.21
N SER A 305 -3.21 27.25 38.98
CA SER A 305 -2.76 28.20 39.97
C SER A 305 -3.82 28.46 41.06
N GLU A 306 -5.10 28.51 40.68
CA GLU A 306 -6.20 28.70 41.63
C GLU A 306 -6.41 27.46 42.51
N ILE A 307 -6.34 26.26 41.93
CA ILE A 307 -6.44 25.01 42.69
C ILE A 307 -5.31 24.93 43.73
N LEU A 308 -4.08 25.23 43.33
CA LEU A 308 -2.92 25.15 44.21
C LEU A 308 -2.92 26.22 45.29
N SER A 309 -3.42 27.42 45.03
CA SER A 309 -3.55 28.49 46.04
C SER A 309 -4.62 28.18 47.08
N ARG A 310 -5.65 27.42 46.70
CA ARG A 310 -6.73 26.98 47.62
C ARG A 310 -6.41 25.66 48.32
N THR A 311 -5.38 24.96 47.89
CA THR A 311 -4.94 23.71 48.51
C THR A 311 -3.95 24.02 49.62
N PHE A 312 -4.33 23.73 50.87
CA PHE A 312 -3.48 23.96 52.05
C PHE A 312 -2.97 22.66 52.61
N VAL A 313 -1.74 22.70 53.06
CA VAL A 313 -1.12 21.65 53.86
C VAL A 313 -1.35 22.03 55.33
N GLU A 314 -1.96 21.15 56.10
CA GLU A 314 -2.15 21.35 57.53
C GLU A 314 -1.11 20.57 58.31
N LYS A 315 -0.32 21.25 59.11
CA LYS A 315 0.64 20.64 60.03
C LYS A 315 0.45 21.15 61.44
N LYS A 316 0.41 20.20 62.42
CA LYS A 316 0.43 20.55 63.84
C LYS A 316 1.86 20.87 64.26
N GLY A 317 2.10 22.11 64.69
CA GLY A 317 3.35 22.48 65.34
C GLY A 317 3.50 21.81 66.74
N GLU A 318 4.70 21.83 67.27
CA GLU A 318 4.99 21.32 68.63
C GLU A 318 4.17 22.04 69.73
N ASP A 319 3.80 23.27 69.47
CA ASP A 319 2.95 24.10 70.35
C ASP A 319 1.43 23.85 70.19
N GLY A 320 1.02 22.83 69.44
CA GLY A 320 -0.38 22.51 69.19
C GLY A 320 -1.11 23.43 68.20
N VAL A 321 -0.44 24.42 67.65
CA VAL A 321 -0.98 25.34 66.62
C VAL A 321 -0.96 24.65 65.25
N THR A 322 -2.08 24.62 64.56
CA THR A 322 -2.16 24.09 63.20
C THR A 322 -1.73 25.17 62.21
N LEU A 323 -0.59 24.96 61.59
CA LEU A 323 -0.12 25.78 60.48
C LEU A 323 -0.79 25.36 59.19
N ARG A 324 -1.31 26.34 58.46
CA ARG A 324 -1.88 26.14 57.11
C ARG A 324 -0.97 26.81 56.09
N ILE A 325 -0.33 26.01 55.24
CA ILE A 325 0.61 26.47 54.22
C ILE A 325 0.01 26.21 52.85
N PRO A 326 -0.12 27.22 51.96
CA PRO A 326 -0.57 26.99 50.59
C PRO A 326 0.40 26.06 49.84
N ALA A 327 -0.12 25.11 49.08
CA ALA A 327 0.70 24.20 48.28
C ALA A 327 1.53 24.96 47.22
N SER A 328 1.05 26.11 46.76
CA SER A 328 1.77 27.00 45.84
C SER A 328 3.12 27.48 46.39
N ASP A 329 3.25 27.62 47.70
CA ASP A 329 4.44 28.18 48.35
C ASP A 329 5.54 27.11 48.52
N LEU A 330 5.17 25.84 48.53
CA LEU A 330 6.05 24.70 48.69
C LEU A 330 6.69 24.19 47.40
N MET A 331 6.25 24.72 46.23
CA MET A 331 6.73 24.29 44.95
C MET A 331 6.77 25.42 43.94
N ARG A 332 7.68 25.28 42.97
CA ARG A 332 7.74 26.16 41.80
C ARG A 332 7.17 25.43 40.59
N GLN A 333 6.32 26.11 39.82
CA GLN A 333 5.83 25.60 38.52
C GLN A 333 6.74 26.10 37.41
N THR A 334 7.13 25.17 36.54
CA THR A 334 7.91 25.47 35.32
C THR A 334 7.29 24.71 34.15
N LEU A 335 7.08 25.38 33.03
CA LEU A 335 6.66 24.75 31.80
C LEU A 335 7.89 24.13 31.13
N VAL A 336 7.80 22.85 30.82
CA VAL A 336 8.84 22.11 30.12
C VAL A 336 8.26 21.50 28.86
N GLU A 337 8.90 21.70 27.73
CA GLU A 337 8.55 21.01 26.49
C GLU A 337 9.26 19.66 26.43
N ASP A 338 8.52 18.60 26.16
CA ASP A 338 9.03 17.25 25.95
C ASP A 338 8.38 16.62 24.72
N PHE A 339 8.97 15.57 24.19
CA PHE A 339 8.37 14.83 23.09
C PHE A 339 7.15 14.03 23.57
N LYS A 340 6.09 13.98 22.75
CA LYS A 340 4.93 13.13 23.02
C LYS A 340 5.28 11.65 22.99
N THR A 341 6.12 11.25 22.02
CA THR A 341 6.51 9.87 21.79
C THR A 341 8.01 9.78 21.60
N VAL A 342 8.63 8.87 22.31
CA VAL A 342 10.03 8.48 22.11
C VAL A 342 10.03 7.14 21.39
N VAL A 343 10.69 7.09 20.24
CA VAL A 343 10.82 5.85 19.48
C VAL A 343 12.16 5.21 19.80
N ALA A 344 12.13 3.95 20.23
CA ALA A 344 13.32 3.15 20.47
C ALA A 344 13.40 2.02 19.44
N GLY A 345 14.60 1.83 18.88
CA GLY A 345 14.91 0.73 17.96
C GLY A 345 16.05 -0.13 18.48
N THR A 346 16.49 -1.09 17.68
CA THR A 346 17.66 -1.93 17.99
C THR A 346 18.94 -1.14 18.21
N GLU A 347 18.99 0.09 17.69
CA GLU A 347 20.14 1.00 17.75
C GLU A 347 20.00 2.12 18.80
N GLY A 348 18.98 2.03 19.67
CA GLY A 348 18.70 3.00 20.71
C GLY A 348 17.55 3.96 20.39
N ASN A 349 17.46 5.03 21.20
CA ASN A 349 16.42 6.05 21.05
C ASN A 349 16.67 6.88 19.81
N ASN A 350 15.61 7.15 19.05
CA ASN A 350 15.66 8.01 17.87
C ASN A 350 14.39 8.86 17.76
N TYR A 351 14.50 9.98 17.05
CA TYR A 351 13.35 10.82 16.72
C TYR A 351 13.05 10.70 15.21
N PRO A 352 11.86 10.21 14.82
CA PRO A 352 11.49 10.08 13.42
C PRO A 352 10.96 11.41 12.87
N VAL A 353 11.59 11.91 11.81
CA VAL A 353 11.12 13.05 11.01
C VAL A 353 10.58 12.50 9.71
N ASN A 354 9.29 12.65 9.48
CA ASN A 354 8.64 12.19 8.27
C ASN A 354 8.73 13.25 7.17
N LEU A 355 9.12 12.82 5.98
CA LEU A 355 9.24 13.65 4.80
C LEU A 355 8.34 13.10 3.70
N ASP A 356 7.39 13.93 3.25
CA ASP A 356 6.56 13.64 2.09
C ASP A 356 7.27 14.19 0.84
N VAL A 357 7.95 13.29 0.13
CA VAL A 357 8.78 13.62 -1.03
C VAL A 357 8.42 12.67 -2.17
N PRO A 358 8.24 13.17 -3.40
CA PRO A 358 8.04 12.31 -4.57
C PRO A 358 9.15 11.27 -4.72
N SER A 359 8.80 10.04 -5.12
CA SER A 359 9.73 8.91 -5.21
C SER A 359 11.00 9.18 -6.03
N LYS A 360 10.93 10.05 -7.04
CA LYS A 360 12.05 10.46 -7.88
C LYS A 360 13.08 11.32 -7.15
N ASP A 361 12.65 12.10 -6.15
CA ASP A 361 13.47 13.07 -5.44
C ASP A 361 13.99 12.55 -4.09
N VAL A 362 13.56 11.34 -3.67
CA VAL A 362 13.93 10.74 -2.36
C VAL A 362 15.45 10.66 -2.17
N ARG A 363 16.22 10.26 -3.18
CA ARG A 363 17.69 10.19 -3.07
C ARG A 363 18.31 11.55 -2.79
N LYS A 364 17.87 12.58 -3.52
CA LYS A 364 18.33 13.95 -3.33
C LYS A 364 17.95 14.47 -1.94
N ALA A 365 16.72 14.18 -1.50
CA ALA A 365 16.27 14.54 -0.16
C ALA A 365 17.11 13.85 0.93
N MET A 366 17.44 12.57 0.77
CA MET A 366 18.33 11.85 1.71
C MET A 366 19.71 12.49 1.82
N GLU A 367 20.33 12.85 0.69
CA GLU A 367 21.64 13.51 0.68
C GLU A 367 21.55 14.89 1.37
N THR A 368 20.54 15.69 1.04
CA THR A 368 20.32 16.99 1.67
C THR A 368 20.10 16.87 3.18
N VAL A 369 19.28 15.93 3.64
CA VAL A 369 19.06 15.69 5.08
C VAL A 369 20.36 15.26 5.77
N LYS A 370 21.14 14.34 5.17
CA LYS A 370 22.47 13.96 5.70
C LYS A 370 23.40 15.16 5.86
N ASP A 371 23.41 16.04 4.88
CA ASP A 371 24.28 17.23 4.93
C ASP A 371 23.84 18.20 6.01
N VAL A 372 22.53 18.42 6.20
CA VAL A 372 21.99 19.27 7.27
C VAL A 372 22.33 18.70 8.65
N VAL A 373 22.07 17.40 8.86
CA VAL A 373 22.35 16.73 10.13
C VAL A 373 23.84 16.71 10.43
N ARG A 374 24.68 16.43 9.43
CA ARG A 374 26.14 16.41 9.57
C ARG A 374 26.72 17.79 9.93
N LYS A 375 26.14 18.87 9.42
CA LYS A 375 26.57 20.24 9.75
C LYS A 375 26.30 20.59 11.21
N ASP A 376 25.21 20.09 11.79
CA ASP A 376 24.87 20.31 13.20
C ASP A 376 25.76 19.44 14.13
N GLY A 377 26.11 18.23 13.71
CA GLY A 377 27.04 17.31 14.42
C GLY A 377 26.50 16.68 15.70
N ALA A 378 25.29 17.00 16.14
CA ALA A 378 24.69 16.46 17.36
C ALA A 378 23.97 15.13 17.12
N PHE A 379 23.57 14.87 15.89
CA PHE A 379 22.78 13.69 15.49
C PHE A 379 23.40 12.98 14.30
N GLU A 380 23.07 11.70 14.18
CA GLU A 380 23.19 10.89 12.97
C GLU A 380 21.81 10.64 12.37
N ALA A 381 21.71 10.58 11.04
CA ALA A 381 20.48 10.31 10.34
C ALA A 381 20.51 8.94 9.69
N ASP A 382 19.64 8.05 10.16
CA ASP A 382 19.29 6.79 9.49
C ASP A 382 17.97 6.96 8.75
N PHE A 383 17.80 6.19 7.66
CA PHE A 383 16.64 6.36 6.81
C PHE A 383 15.80 5.09 6.72
N SER A 384 14.50 5.27 6.83
CA SER A 384 13.48 4.25 6.57
C SER A 384 12.32 4.88 5.77
N GLY A 385 11.28 4.11 5.51
CA GLY A 385 10.08 4.59 4.84
C GLY A 385 9.63 3.69 3.69
N SER A 386 8.44 3.99 3.17
CA SER A 386 7.80 3.16 2.15
C SER A 386 8.60 3.06 0.84
N TRP A 387 9.46 4.03 0.54
CA TRP A 387 10.35 3.97 -0.63
C TRP A 387 11.31 2.76 -0.58
N PHE A 388 11.86 2.44 0.59
CA PHE A 388 12.75 1.29 0.77
C PHE A 388 11.97 -0.03 0.72
N SER A 389 10.81 -0.10 1.40
CA SER A 389 9.94 -1.28 1.40
C SER A 389 9.42 -1.60 0.00
N ASN A 390 8.97 -0.59 -0.75
CA ASN A 390 8.51 -0.74 -2.12
C ASN A 390 9.60 -1.28 -3.03
N ARG A 391 10.81 -0.73 -2.94
CA ARG A 391 11.94 -1.19 -3.74
C ARG A 391 12.34 -2.63 -3.40
N ARG A 392 12.34 -2.99 -2.11
CA ARG A 392 12.63 -4.37 -1.67
C ARG A 392 11.58 -5.33 -2.22
N MET A 393 10.30 -4.99 -2.14
CA MET A 393 9.21 -5.79 -2.67
C MET A 393 9.35 -6.01 -4.18
N VAL A 394 9.58 -4.94 -4.96
CA VAL A 394 9.75 -5.05 -6.41
C VAL A 394 10.94 -5.95 -6.75
N ASN A 395 12.07 -5.82 -6.06
CA ASN A 395 13.23 -6.68 -6.28
C ASN A 395 12.93 -8.16 -5.96
N GLN A 396 12.16 -8.43 -4.90
CA GLN A 396 11.71 -9.80 -4.58
C GLN A 396 10.79 -10.36 -5.66
N MET A 397 9.86 -9.56 -6.20
CA MET A 397 8.98 -9.99 -7.28
C MET A 397 9.73 -10.27 -8.58
N ILE A 398 10.74 -9.46 -8.92
CA ILE A 398 11.62 -9.72 -10.06
C ILE A 398 12.37 -11.05 -9.88
N LEU A 399 12.89 -11.30 -8.67
CA LEU A 399 13.55 -12.56 -8.38
C LEU A 399 12.60 -13.76 -8.58
N ILE A 400 11.37 -13.66 -8.10
CA ILE A 400 10.34 -14.69 -8.28
C ILE A 400 10.04 -14.89 -9.77
N LEU A 401 9.89 -13.81 -10.54
CA LEU A 401 9.67 -13.87 -11.98
C LEU A 401 10.83 -14.57 -12.70
N LEU A 402 12.08 -14.23 -12.35
CA LEU A 402 13.26 -14.86 -12.93
C LEU A 402 13.33 -16.37 -12.61
N ILE A 403 13.03 -16.75 -11.38
CA ILE A 403 12.96 -18.17 -10.98
C ILE A 403 11.86 -18.88 -11.79
N ALA A 404 10.67 -18.28 -11.91
CA ALA A 404 9.56 -18.83 -12.67
C ALA A 404 9.93 -19.03 -14.15
N VAL A 405 10.55 -18.04 -14.79
CA VAL A 405 11.00 -18.11 -16.19
C VAL A 405 12.10 -19.18 -16.35
N THR A 406 13.02 -19.29 -15.38
CA THR A 406 14.09 -20.31 -15.42
C THR A 406 13.52 -21.73 -15.30
N LEU A 407 12.59 -21.95 -14.36
CA LEU A 407 11.92 -23.24 -14.23
C LEU A 407 11.13 -23.60 -15.49
N LEU A 408 10.43 -22.63 -16.05
CA LEU A 408 9.69 -22.80 -17.29
C LEU A 408 10.63 -23.17 -18.46
N TYR A 409 11.77 -22.48 -18.58
CA TYR A 409 12.81 -22.84 -19.57
C TYR A 409 13.26 -24.29 -19.42
N LEU A 410 13.55 -24.75 -18.20
CA LEU A 410 13.99 -26.13 -17.96
C LEU A 410 12.91 -27.15 -18.32
N ILE A 411 11.67 -26.89 -17.99
CA ILE A 411 10.51 -27.74 -18.33
C ILE A 411 10.37 -27.84 -19.85
N LEU A 412 10.41 -26.69 -20.54
CA LEU A 412 10.31 -26.65 -22.00
C LEU A 412 11.51 -27.32 -22.69
N ALA A 413 12.72 -27.14 -22.17
CA ALA A 413 13.91 -27.77 -22.69
C ALA A 413 13.83 -29.33 -22.61
N SER A 414 13.28 -29.84 -21.52
CA SER A 414 12.99 -31.25 -21.36
C SER A 414 11.89 -31.74 -22.30
N GLN A 415 10.82 -30.93 -22.49
CA GLN A 415 9.67 -31.30 -23.32
C GLN A 415 10.00 -31.34 -24.81
N PHE A 416 10.78 -30.36 -25.28
CA PHE A 416 11.16 -30.27 -26.71
C PHE A 416 12.48 -30.95 -27.08
N GLU A 417 13.18 -31.52 -26.08
CA GLU A 417 14.51 -32.10 -26.27
C GLU A 417 15.49 -31.16 -27.03
N SER A 418 15.32 -29.84 -26.76
CA SER A 418 16.04 -28.78 -27.46
C SER A 418 16.28 -27.60 -26.52
N LEU A 419 17.48 -27.01 -26.57
CA LEU A 419 17.81 -25.80 -25.81
C LEU A 419 17.40 -24.51 -26.56
N VAL A 420 17.18 -24.59 -27.87
CA VAL A 420 16.89 -23.41 -28.71
C VAL A 420 15.39 -23.12 -28.77
N GLN A 421 14.54 -24.14 -28.89
CA GLN A 421 13.09 -23.95 -28.99
C GLN A 421 12.48 -23.24 -27.80
N PRO A 422 12.85 -23.54 -26.52
CA PRO A 422 12.39 -22.78 -25.37
C PRO A 422 12.76 -21.31 -25.44
N LEU A 423 13.93 -20.94 -25.94
CA LEU A 423 14.33 -19.54 -26.08
C LEU A 423 13.44 -18.77 -27.06
N ILE A 424 13.01 -19.44 -28.14
CA ILE A 424 12.07 -18.87 -29.11
C ILE A 424 10.73 -18.59 -28.43
N ILE A 425 10.24 -19.52 -27.62
CA ILE A 425 8.97 -19.37 -26.87
C ILE A 425 9.11 -18.27 -25.82
N LEU A 426 10.20 -18.26 -25.06
CA LEU A 426 10.42 -17.26 -24.02
C LEU A 426 10.64 -15.83 -24.57
N ALA A 427 11.00 -15.68 -25.84
CA ALA A 427 11.07 -14.36 -26.49
C ALA A 427 9.73 -13.63 -26.48
N GLU A 428 8.61 -14.36 -26.49
CA GLU A 428 7.25 -13.84 -26.36
C GLU A 428 7.05 -13.08 -25.05
N ILE A 429 7.54 -13.62 -23.92
CA ILE A 429 7.42 -13.00 -22.58
C ILE A 429 7.97 -11.58 -22.58
N VAL A 430 9.09 -11.34 -23.26
CA VAL A 430 9.73 -10.02 -23.29
C VAL A 430 8.81 -8.98 -23.95
N ILE A 431 8.14 -9.40 -25.04
CA ILE A 431 7.22 -8.53 -25.78
C ILE A 431 5.96 -8.26 -24.94
N ASP A 432 5.42 -9.29 -24.29
CA ASP A 432 4.22 -9.19 -23.46
C ASP A 432 4.44 -8.30 -22.24
N ILE A 433 5.56 -8.47 -21.54
CA ILE A 433 5.95 -7.62 -20.41
C ILE A 433 6.09 -6.17 -20.87
N PHE A 434 6.72 -5.91 -22.01
CA PHE A 434 6.86 -4.56 -22.55
C PHE A 434 5.51 -3.89 -22.77
N VAL A 435 4.60 -4.58 -23.46
CA VAL A 435 3.29 -4.02 -23.75
C VAL A 435 2.45 -3.84 -22.49
N ALA A 436 2.51 -4.80 -21.57
CA ALA A 436 1.82 -4.68 -20.29
C ALA A 436 2.30 -3.46 -19.49
N LEU A 437 3.62 -3.24 -19.41
CA LEU A 437 4.19 -2.05 -18.75
C LEU A 437 3.84 -0.75 -19.49
N LEU A 438 3.87 -0.76 -20.80
CA LEU A 438 3.50 0.39 -21.62
C LEU A 438 2.03 0.77 -21.41
N VAL A 439 1.14 -0.20 -21.37
CA VAL A 439 -0.29 0.03 -21.08
C VAL A 439 -0.48 0.56 -19.66
N LEU A 440 0.18 -0.01 -18.65
CA LEU A 440 0.16 0.53 -17.28
C LEU A 440 0.60 2.00 -17.27
N TRP A 441 1.69 2.32 -17.97
CA TRP A 441 2.20 3.69 -18.07
C TRP A 441 1.22 4.65 -18.73
N VAL A 442 0.59 4.24 -19.84
CA VAL A 442 -0.42 5.07 -20.55
C VAL A 442 -1.64 5.34 -19.68
N PHE A 443 -2.08 4.35 -18.88
CA PHE A 443 -3.20 4.51 -17.95
C PHE A 443 -2.81 5.16 -16.61
N GLY A 444 -1.55 5.57 -16.44
CA GLY A 444 -1.06 6.22 -15.23
C GLY A 444 -1.01 5.32 -14.00
N VAL A 445 -0.93 4.01 -14.21
CA VAL A 445 -0.88 3.02 -13.12
C VAL A 445 0.57 2.72 -12.76
N SER A 446 0.88 2.76 -11.45
CA SER A 446 2.21 2.43 -10.92
C SER A 446 2.53 0.93 -11.02
N ILE A 447 3.84 0.62 -11.03
CA ILE A 447 4.29 -0.76 -10.81
C ILE A 447 4.06 -1.10 -9.33
N ASN A 448 3.12 -2.01 -9.07
CA ASN A 448 2.72 -2.42 -7.74
C ASN A 448 2.66 -3.94 -7.62
N LEU A 449 2.38 -4.42 -6.40
CA LEU A 449 2.29 -5.84 -6.12
C LEU A 449 1.31 -6.57 -7.06
N MET A 450 0.14 -5.97 -7.32
CA MET A 450 -0.90 -6.58 -8.15
C MET A 450 -0.51 -6.61 -9.64
N SER A 451 0.12 -5.56 -10.16
CA SER A 451 0.64 -5.56 -11.53
C SER A 451 1.76 -6.57 -11.73
N MET A 452 2.65 -6.74 -10.73
CA MET A 452 3.72 -7.75 -10.78
C MET A 452 3.18 -9.18 -10.74
N ILE A 453 2.14 -9.44 -9.93
CA ILE A 453 1.42 -10.73 -9.96
C ILE A 453 0.82 -10.96 -11.35
N GLY A 454 0.18 -9.94 -11.92
CA GLY A 454 -0.35 -10.01 -13.29
C GLY A 454 0.71 -10.38 -14.32
N LEU A 455 1.92 -9.81 -14.22
CA LEU A 455 3.07 -10.15 -15.10
C LEU A 455 3.51 -11.61 -14.94
N ILE A 456 3.54 -12.15 -13.73
CA ILE A 456 3.88 -13.55 -13.47
C ILE A 456 2.80 -14.49 -14.03
N VAL A 457 1.54 -14.15 -13.82
CA VAL A 457 0.38 -14.95 -14.29
C VAL A 457 0.33 -14.99 -15.80
N ILE A 458 0.48 -13.84 -16.48
CA ILE A 458 0.44 -13.80 -17.95
C ILE A 458 1.56 -14.60 -18.58
N THR A 459 2.77 -14.55 -17.98
CA THR A 459 3.91 -15.35 -18.42
C THR A 459 3.57 -16.84 -18.51
N GLY A 460 2.78 -17.36 -17.56
CA GLY A 460 2.37 -18.77 -17.56
C GLY A 460 1.22 -19.09 -18.54
N ILE A 461 0.30 -18.15 -18.76
CA ILE A 461 -0.89 -18.38 -19.59
C ILE A 461 -0.55 -18.29 -21.09
N VAL A 462 0.15 -17.23 -21.51
CA VAL A 462 0.40 -16.94 -22.93
C VAL A 462 1.31 -18.01 -23.57
N ILE A 463 2.32 -18.46 -22.85
CA ILE A 463 3.25 -19.48 -23.36
C ILE A 463 2.57 -20.77 -23.80
N ASN A 464 1.45 -21.14 -23.18
CA ASN A 464 0.72 -22.35 -23.53
C ASN A 464 0.32 -22.39 -25.01
N ASP A 465 -0.07 -21.25 -25.58
CA ASP A 465 -0.46 -21.13 -26.99
C ASP A 465 0.75 -21.35 -27.92
N SER A 466 1.90 -20.79 -27.58
CA SER A 466 3.14 -20.96 -28.34
C SER A 466 3.72 -22.38 -28.25
N ILE A 467 3.61 -23.05 -27.08
CA ILE A 467 3.99 -24.45 -26.91
C ILE A 467 3.21 -25.32 -27.88
N LEU A 468 1.90 -25.23 -27.89
CA LEU A 468 1.03 -26.02 -28.76
C LEU A 468 1.32 -25.77 -30.24
N LYS A 469 1.68 -24.56 -30.62
CA LYS A 469 1.99 -24.19 -31.97
C LYS A 469 3.32 -24.80 -32.44
N ILE A 470 4.39 -24.64 -31.66
CA ILE A 470 5.69 -25.21 -31.96
C ILE A 470 5.65 -26.75 -31.98
N ASP A 471 4.92 -27.38 -31.04
CA ASP A 471 4.71 -28.82 -31.07
C ASP A 471 4.02 -29.27 -32.37
N THR A 472 3.00 -28.52 -32.83
CA THR A 472 2.33 -28.82 -34.10
C THR A 472 3.30 -28.69 -35.30
N ILE A 473 4.11 -27.62 -35.36
CA ILE A 473 5.13 -27.43 -36.37
C ILE A 473 6.13 -28.59 -36.38
N ASN A 474 6.63 -28.99 -35.20
CA ASN A 474 7.57 -30.10 -35.06
C ASN A 474 6.99 -31.43 -35.53
N ARG A 475 5.71 -31.73 -35.25
CA ARG A 475 5.02 -32.93 -35.74
C ARG A 475 4.94 -32.96 -37.26
N MET A 476 4.48 -31.84 -37.87
CA MET A 476 4.37 -31.75 -39.32
C MET A 476 5.71 -31.88 -40.02
N ARG A 477 6.78 -31.34 -39.43
CA ARG A 477 8.15 -31.56 -39.92
C ARG A 477 8.59 -33.01 -39.83
N LYS A 478 8.25 -33.72 -38.75
CA LYS A 478 8.51 -35.15 -38.58
C LYS A 478 7.74 -35.99 -39.62
N ASP A 479 6.56 -35.53 -40.03
CA ASP A 479 5.73 -36.14 -41.07
C ASP A 479 6.26 -35.87 -42.50
N GLY A 480 7.36 -35.10 -42.65
CA GLY A 480 8.04 -34.84 -43.91
C GLY A 480 7.58 -33.56 -44.64
N GLU A 481 6.83 -32.69 -44.01
CA GLU A 481 6.44 -31.42 -44.61
C GLU A 481 7.60 -30.41 -44.63
N SER A 482 7.64 -29.57 -45.67
CA SER A 482 8.63 -28.49 -45.72
C SER A 482 8.43 -27.50 -44.60
N LEU A 483 9.50 -26.87 -44.10
CA LEU A 483 9.46 -25.94 -42.97
C LEU A 483 8.42 -24.83 -43.19
N GLU A 484 8.35 -24.26 -44.38
CA GLU A 484 7.41 -23.18 -44.69
C GLU A 484 5.95 -23.63 -44.62
N ARG A 485 5.62 -24.78 -45.22
CA ARG A 485 4.27 -25.37 -45.13
C ARG A 485 3.91 -25.76 -43.72
N ALA A 486 4.81 -26.39 -42.97
CA ALA A 486 4.59 -26.79 -41.59
C ALA A 486 4.26 -25.57 -40.70
N VAL A 487 4.92 -24.42 -40.91
CA VAL A 487 4.65 -23.18 -40.16
C VAL A 487 3.30 -22.60 -40.55
N MET A 488 2.96 -22.52 -41.84
CA MET A 488 1.69 -21.99 -42.31
C MET A 488 0.49 -22.83 -41.86
N ASP A 489 0.56 -24.15 -42.11
CA ASP A 489 -0.53 -25.06 -41.77
C ASP A 489 -0.73 -25.21 -40.27
N ALA A 490 0.33 -25.20 -39.46
CA ALA A 490 0.23 -25.22 -38.02
C ALA A 490 -0.45 -23.92 -37.48
N SER A 491 -0.16 -22.78 -38.10
CA SER A 491 -0.82 -21.50 -37.75
C SER A 491 -2.32 -21.61 -37.93
N SER A 492 -2.74 -21.97 -39.13
CA SER A 492 -4.16 -22.07 -39.50
C SER A 492 -4.93 -23.07 -38.64
N ARG A 493 -4.33 -24.26 -38.36
CA ARG A 493 -4.96 -25.30 -37.52
C ARG A 493 -5.18 -24.88 -36.07
N ARG A 494 -4.28 -24.07 -35.50
CA ARG A 494 -4.33 -23.69 -34.08
C ARG A 494 -4.99 -22.34 -33.81
N MET A 495 -5.11 -21.49 -34.81
CA MET A 495 -5.61 -20.11 -34.66
C MET A 495 -6.95 -20.01 -33.93
N LYS A 496 -7.94 -20.84 -34.30
CA LYS A 496 -9.28 -20.82 -33.68
C LYS A 496 -9.23 -21.13 -32.18
N ALA A 497 -8.43 -22.14 -31.80
CA ALA A 497 -8.28 -22.53 -30.39
C ALA A 497 -7.61 -21.42 -29.57
N ILE A 498 -6.53 -20.84 -30.11
CA ILE A 498 -5.76 -19.75 -29.47
C ILE A 498 -6.64 -18.51 -29.27
N ILE A 499 -7.36 -18.07 -30.29
CA ILE A 499 -8.27 -16.90 -30.18
C ILE A 499 -9.37 -17.17 -29.16
N MET A 500 -9.92 -18.39 -29.12
CA MET A 500 -11.00 -18.73 -28.20
C MET A 500 -10.52 -18.76 -26.74
N THR A 501 -9.34 -19.31 -26.47
CA THR A 501 -8.73 -19.31 -25.12
C THR A 501 -8.41 -17.91 -24.65
N SER A 502 -7.80 -17.09 -25.49
CA SER A 502 -7.44 -15.71 -25.19
C SER A 502 -8.68 -14.84 -24.93
N LEU A 503 -9.71 -14.95 -25.78
CA LEU A 503 -10.94 -14.19 -25.62
C LEU A 503 -11.69 -14.57 -24.33
N THR A 504 -11.78 -15.86 -24.01
CA THR A 504 -12.42 -16.32 -22.75
C THR A 504 -11.67 -15.81 -21.52
N THR A 505 -10.35 -15.85 -21.54
CA THR A 505 -9.53 -15.34 -20.41
C THR A 505 -9.68 -13.82 -20.26
N MET A 506 -9.64 -13.05 -21.35
CA MET A 506 -9.85 -11.60 -21.31
C MET A 506 -11.23 -11.24 -20.78
N LEU A 507 -12.29 -11.92 -21.25
CA LEU A 507 -13.67 -11.68 -20.79
C LEU A 507 -13.85 -12.04 -19.31
N ALA A 508 -13.19 -13.08 -18.80
CA ALA A 508 -13.27 -13.47 -17.40
C ALA A 508 -12.69 -12.40 -16.46
N VAL A 509 -11.69 -11.64 -16.91
CA VAL A 509 -11.00 -10.63 -16.11
C VAL A 509 -11.58 -9.20 -16.38
N CYS A 510 -12.31 -9.01 -17.45
CA CYS A 510 -12.91 -7.72 -17.86
C CYS A 510 -13.75 -7.03 -16.76
N PRO A 511 -14.56 -7.71 -15.92
CA PRO A 511 -15.32 -7.05 -14.86
C PRO A 511 -14.46 -6.26 -13.88
N PHE A 512 -13.21 -6.65 -13.65
CA PHE A 512 -12.29 -5.98 -12.73
C PHE A 512 -11.66 -4.69 -13.30
N LEU A 513 -11.95 -4.34 -14.56
CA LEU A 513 -11.58 -3.03 -15.12
C LEU A 513 -12.49 -1.90 -14.64
N VAL A 514 -13.67 -2.22 -14.10
CA VAL A 514 -14.61 -1.20 -13.60
C VAL A 514 -14.18 -0.79 -12.20
N ARG A 515 -13.66 0.43 -12.07
CA ARG A 515 -13.26 1.03 -10.80
C ARG A 515 -14.47 1.46 -9.98
N GLY A 516 -14.32 1.57 -8.66
CA GLY A 516 -15.33 2.12 -7.75
C GLY A 516 -15.68 1.24 -6.56
N SER A 517 -15.08 0.06 -6.45
CA SER A 517 -15.10 -0.74 -5.23
C SER A 517 -13.66 -1.12 -4.87
N MET A 518 -13.37 -1.24 -3.59
CA MET A 518 -12.04 -1.58 -3.09
C MET A 518 -11.46 -2.84 -3.73
N GLY A 519 -12.26 -3.89 -3.88
CA GLY A 519 -11.82 -5.14 -4.50
C GLY A 519 -11.49 -4.99 -5.98
N ALA A 520 -12.27 -4.20 -6.73
CA ALA A 520 -12.02 -3.92 -8.13
C ALA A 520 -10.79 -3.03 -8.31
N ASP A 521 -10.66 -1.97 -7.50
CA ASP A 521 -9.49 -1.07 -7.58
C ASP A 521 -8.18 -1.80 -7.27
N LEU A 522 -8.22 -2.76 -6.33
CA LEU A 522 -7.07 -3.59 -6.01
C LEU A 522 -6.68 -4.49 -7.19
N GLN A 523 -7.65 -5.09 -7.87
CA GLN A 523 -7.43 -6.03 -8.97
C GLN A 523 -7.23 -5.33 -10.32
N TYR A 524 -7.57 -4.05 -10.44
CA TYR A 524 -7.48 -3.27 -11.67
C TYR A 524 -6.11 -3.33 -12.36
N PRO A 525 -4.96 -3.11 -11.66
CA PRO A 525 -3.65 -3.19 -12.30
C PRO A 525 -3.33 -4.59 -12.85
N MET A 526 -3.69 -5.63 -12.10
CA MET A 526 -3.51 -7.03 -12.51
C MET A 526 -4.35 -7.34 -13.76
N SER A 527 -5.61 -6.92 -13.76
CA SER A 527 -6.53 -7.13 -14.89
C SER A 527 -6.07 -6.41 -16.15
N LEU A 528 -5.57 -5.18 -15.99
CA LEU A 528 -5.04 -4.40 -17.10
C LEU A 528 -3.82 -5.07 -17.73
N VAL A 529 -2.90 -5.62 -16.90
CA VAL A 529 -1.75 -6.40 -17.36
C VAL A 529 -2.18 -7.67 -18.09
N ILE A 530 -3.11 -8.44 -17.52
CA ILE A 530 -3.55 -9.69 -18.11
C ILE A 530 -4.24 -9.43 -19.47
N ILE A 531 -5.15 -8.47 -19.54
CA ILE A 531 -5.88 -8.18 -20.78
C ILE A 531 -4.95 -7.65 -21.87
N SER A 532 -4.07 -6.70 -21.53
CA SER A 532 -3.14 -6.11 -22.52
C SER A 532 -2.11 -7.12 -23.01
N GLY A 533 -1.56 -7.91 -22.10
CA GLY A 533 -0.60 -8.93 -22.46
C GLY A 533 -1.23 -10.10 -23.21
N MET A 534 -2.44 -10.59 -22.82
CA MET A 534 -3.16 -11.62 -23.58
C MET A 534 -3.50 -11.15 -25.00
N LEU A 535 -3.91 -9.91 -25.17
CA LEU A 535 -4.26 -9.35 -26.50
C LEU A 535 -3.03 -9.36 -27.42
N VAL A 536 -1.89 -8.89 -26.92
CA VAL A 536 -0.66 -8.83 -27.71
C VAL A 536 0.02 -10.20 -27.77
N GLY A 537 0.06 -10.94 -26.68
CA GLY A 537 0.60 -12.30 -26.63
C GLY A 537 -0.08 -13.23 -27.64
N THR A 538 -1.40 -13.13 -27.79
CA THR A 538 -2.11 -13.86 -28.86
C THR A 538 -1.56 -13.54 -30.25
N LEU A 539 -1.31 -12.26 -30.55
CA LEU A 539 -0.75 -11.85 -31.84
C LEU A 539 0.71 -12.30 -32.00
N VAL A 540 1.48 -12.21 -30.94
CA VAL A 540 2.89 -12.64 -30.91
C VAL A 540 2.99 -14.15 -31.08
N SER A 541 2.17 -14.92 -30.37
CA SER A 541 2.07 -16.37 -30.51
C SER A 541 1.64 -16.79 -31.91
N LEU A 542 0.69 -16.06 -32.51
CA LEU A 542 0.20 -16.37 -33.87
C LEU A 542 1.24 -16.06 -34.97
N PHE A 543 1.98 -14.96 -34.87
CA PHE A 543 2.79 -14.46 -35.98
C PHE A 543 4.29 -14.36 -35.67
N VAL A 544 4.68 -13.84 -34.50
CA VAL A 544 6.07 -13.53 -34.21
C VAL A 544 6.85 -14.80 -33.84
N VAL A 545 6.28 -15.66 -32.99
CA VAL A 545 6.94 -16.91 -32.56
C VAL A 545 7.23 -17.85 -33.74
N PRO A 546 6.28 -18.13 -34.66
CA PRO A 546 6.56 -18.92 -35.84
C PRO A 546 7.58 -18.28 -36.80
N ALA A 547 7.58 -16.94 -36.92
CA ALA A 547 8.56 -16.23 -37.75
C ALA A 547 9.96 -16.31 -37.16
N LEU A 548 10.12 -16.25 -35.83
CA LEU A 548 11.39 -16.48 -35.13
C LEU A 548 11.85 -17.93 -35.33
N TYR A 549 10.95 -18.90 -35.20
CA TYR A 549 11.25 -20.32 -35.44
C TYR A 549 11.72 -20.52 -36.86
N TYR A 550 10.99 -20.00 -37.83
CA TYR A 550 11.40 -20.07 -39.27
C TYR A 550 12.75 -19.39 -39.53
N SER A 551 13.00 -18.22 -38.91
CA SER A 551 14.26 -17.50 -39.07
C SER A 551 15.49 -18.30 -38.60
N ILE A 552 15.36 -19.07 -37.52
CA ILE A 552 16.44 -19.85 -36.92
C ILE A 552 16.66 -21.14 -37.71
N TYR A 553 15.59 -21.85 -38.11
CA TYR A 553 15.68 -23.16 -38.76
C TYR A 553 15.78 -23.13 -40.30
N ASN A 554 15.49 -21.97 -40.93
CA ASN A 554 15.56 -21.84 -42.42
C ASN A 554 17.01 -21.96 -42.97
N GLY A 555 18.04 -21.82 -42.14
CA GLY A 555 19.45 -22.00 -42.52
C GLY A 555 20.01 -23.40 -42.25
N GLN A 556 19.29 -24.24 -41.52
CA GLN A 556 19.67 -25.63 -41.28
C GLN A 556 19.04 -26.49 -42.39
N LYS A 557 19.84 -26.82 -43.42
CA LYS A 557 19.47 -27.88 -44.37
C LYS A 557 19.18 -29.14 -43.56
N ASP A 558 18.04 -29.78 -43.86
CA ASP A 558 17.63 -31.04 -43.23
C ASP A 558 18.82 -32.01 -43.21
N LYS A 559 19.36 -32.24 -42.00
CA LYS A 559 20.29 -33.33 -41.75
C LYS A 559 19.52 -34.50 -41.18
#